data_a43eea304f334bf38e7770231898016f
#
_entry.id   a43eea304f334bf38e7770231898016f
#
_cell.length_a   1.000
_cell.length_b   1.000
_cell.length_c   1.000
_cell.angle_alpha   90.00
_cell.angle_beta   90.00
_cell.angle_gamma   90.00
#
_symmetry.space_group_name_H-M   'P 1'
#
loop_
_entity.id
_entity.type
_entity.pdbx_description
1 polymer ?
#
loop_
_entity_poly.entity_id
_entity_poly.type
_entity_poly.pdbx_seq_one_letter_code
_entity_poly.pdbx_strand_id
1 'polypeptide(L)'
;MGLLLKYLKKLSVDELKAVASLWRINDFASYIHNDTDFNRKKQEQINEIIRRMREEDRIKSVVSALSDREQHILGTFALNNWVISRSELALWDITEDELGTSPSAQQTGKQQKGLLGLLLIVKSRRYKDVGAVAYAVPEELRDGITAALSSETNAEVHCDIHIISEPHRIMDDIIVFLSHANAGIPLTPSLRKIRKRCAEKIMRELSEQSQRYLLFIRRICEMLEIVRQNTQNRKILLKTTDKAEKFMRKSREERMLVILHAFSRTYDSVKRTVLDELRKLKPDVWYDRTLFERNVRSAVFRKRRKEWFYFNKSSVKKVIQHLVLLGLADIGTYVTNIIDNSNENASADLSFDVFRLKSAFFGFYERAKGYEKTLIVQPNFEIIAFPETSDEVMFLLTRFASLKKADRVATFVITKESVMRAVESGMSTDEILSVLREHARNDIPQNIIFTIRSWCDLLGKTVLKRCIFIRTEPEIMEILKKWINIAEVADGCGLCDEDAFHELIRTRDVFVIEVDDDATAAAVESVMKESGVNVRKHANLFLIERSDVSECVSALRRRGMFLIMERKCRCKEDKTSAADFS
;
A
#
# COMPACT_ATOMS: atom_id res chain seq x y z
N MET A 1 -33.38 -42.47 -6.48
CA MET A 1 -34.47 -41.47 -6.45
C MET A 1 -33.87 -40.16 -5.88
N GLY A 2 -33.84 -39.11 -6.68
CA GLY A 2 -33.16 -37.83 -6.34
C GLY A 2 -33.71 -37.18 -5.06
N LEU A 3 -32.87 -36.37 -4.39
CA LEU A 3 -33.23 -35.72 -3.15
C LEU A 3 -34.38 -34.73 -3.32
N LEU A 4 -34.38 -34.00 -4.42
CA LEU A 4 -35.40 -33.03 -4.78
C LEU A 4 -36.77 -33.71 -4.95
N LEU A 5 -36.82 -34.83 -5.68
CA LEU A 5 -38.05 -35.59 -5.90
C LEU A 5 -38.63 -36.13 -4.58
N LYS A 6 -37.77 -36.64 -3.67
CA LYS A 6 -38.22 -37.09 -2.34
C LYS A 6 -38.79 -35.96 -1.49
N TYR A 7 -38.28 -34.76 -1.64
CA TYR A 7 -38.76 -33.61 -0.88
C TYR A 7 -40.07 -33.10 -1.46
N LEU A 8 -40.17 -32.91 -2.76
CA LEU A 8 -41.40 -32.42 -3.44
C LEU A 8 -42.58 -33.35 -3.21
N LYS A 9 -42.37 -34.66 -3.17
CA LYS A 9 -43.47 -35.62 -2.88
C LYS A 9 -44.15 -35.41 -1.52
N LYS A 10 -43.44 -34.81 -0.56
CA LYS A 10 -43.97 -34.56 0.80
C LYS A 10 -44.77 -33.27 0.89
N LEU A 11 -44.63 -32.39 -0.09
CA LEU A 11 -45.29 -31.09 -0.09
C LEU A 11 -46.79 -31.23 -0.46
N SER A 12 -47.61 -30.38 0.13
CA SER A 12 -49.00 -30.17 -0.27
C SER A 12 -49.07 -29.51 -1.67
N VAL A 13 -50.25 -29.48 -2.27
CA VAL A 13 -50.45 -28.83 -3.56
C VAL A 13 -50.17 -27.34 -3.51
N ASP A 14 -50.56 -26.67 -2.42
CA ASP A 14 -50.37 -25.23 -2.25
C ASP A 14 -48.87 -24.89 -2.04
N GLU A 15 -48.13 -25.72 -1.32
CA GLU A 15 -46.68 -25.60 -1.19
C GLU A 15 -45.97 -25.84 -2.56
N LEU A 16 -46.44 -26.80 -3.38
CA LEU A 16 -45.91 -26.99 -4.72
C LEU A 16 -46.19 -25.78 -5.62
N LYS A 17 -47.37 -25.16 -5.52
CA LYS A 17 -47.68 -23.92 -6.22
C LYS A 17 -46.76 -22.78 -5.78
N ALA A 18 -46.50 -22.65 -4.48
CA ALA A 18 -45.57 -21.65 -3.94
C ALA A 18 -44.15 -21.83 -4.50
N VAL A 19 -43.64 -23.06 -4.54
CA VAL A 19 -42.34 -23.38 -5.14
C VAL A 19 -42.31 -23.03 -6.62
N ALA A 20 -43.35 -23.44 -7.38
CA ALA A 20 -43.46 -23.14 -8.81
C ALA A 20 -43.47 -21.62 -9.08
N SER A 21 -44.18 -20.86 -8.26
CA SER A 21 -44.21 -19.39 -8.33
C SER A 21 -42.85 -18.78 -8.08
N LEU A 22 -42.11 -19.23 -7.03
CA LEU A 22 -40.75 -18.77 -6.73
C LEU A 22 -39.75 -19.02 -7.88
N TRP A 23 -39.96 -20.11 -8.61
CA TRP A 23 -39.15 -20.47 -9.78
C TRP A 23 -39.73 -19.91 -11.09
N ARG A 24 -40.76 -19.06 -11.04
CA ARG A 24 -41.45 -18.45 -12.19
C ARG A 24 -41.93 -19.48 -13.20
N ILE A 25 -42.50 -20.58 -12.70
CA ILE A 25 -43.10 -21.65 -13.53
C ILE A 25 -44.59 -21.32 -13.65
N ASN A 26 -44.99 -20.60 -14.71
CA ASN A 26 -46.32 -19.97 -14.82
C ASN A 26 -47.45 -20.96 -15.24
N ASP A 27 -47.11 -22.10 -15.83
CA ASP A 27 -48.12 -23.04 -16.37
C ASP A 27 -48.76 -23.96 -15.32
N PHE A 28 -48.48 -23.68 -14.02
CA PHE A 28 -48.91 -24.53 -12.93
C PHE A 28 -50.39 -24.33 -12.50
N ALA A 29 -51.02 -23.24 -12.90
CA ALA A 29 -52.29 -22.81 -12.29
C ALA A 29 -53.55 -23.47 -12.87
N SER A 30 -53.49 -24.14 -14.03
CA SER A 30 -54.72 -24.51 -14.81
C SER A 30 -55.25 -25.95 -14.62
N TYR A 31 -54.59 -26.80 -13.81
CA TYR A 31 -54.88 -28.26 -13.89
C TYR A 31 -55.40 -28.94 -12.62
N ILE A 32 -55.83 -28.20 -11.60
CA ILE A 32 -56.33 -28.85 -10.37
C ILE A 32 -57.79 -28.47 -10.12
N HIS A 33 -58.72 -29.13 -10.81
CA HIS A 33 -60.09 -29.30 -10.37
C HIS A 33 -60.47 -30.76 -10.43
N ASN A 34 -60.86 -31.30 -9.30
CA ASN A 34 -61.61 -32.54 -9.02
C ASN A 34 -61.45 -33.69 -10.00
N ASP A 35 -60.57 -34.65 -9.70
CA ASP A 35 -60.60 -35.94 -10.37
C ASP A 35 -59.94 -37.09 -9.57
N THR A 36 -60.44 -38.29 -9.83
CA THR A 36 -59.99 -39.58 -9.26
C THR A 36 -58.50 -39.93 -9.53
N ASP A 37 -57.80 -39.12 -10.33
CA ASP A 37 -56.40 -39.30 -10.77
C ASP A 37 -55.41 -38.36 -10.08
N PHE A 38 -55.79 -37.81 -8.90
CA PHE A 38 -55.04 -36.80 -8.17
C PHE A 38 -53.55 -37.16 -7.95
N ASN A 39 -53.26 -38.39 -7.59
CA ASN A 39 -51.88 -38.82 -7.33
C ASN A 39 -51.02 -38.88 -8.58
N ARG A 40 -51.61 -39.29 -9.73
CA ARG A 40 -50.92 -39.30 -11.02
C ARG A 40 -50.64 -37.90 -11.53
N LYS A 41 -51.62 -37.03 -11.49
CA LYS A 41 -51.50 -35.62 -11.87
C LYS A 41 -50.48 -34.89 -10.98
N LYS A 42 -50.48 -35.13 -9.65
CA LYS A 42 -49.50 -34.58 -8.73
C LYS A 42 -48.07 -35.06 -9.08
N GLN A 43 -47.90 -36.32 -9.46
CA GLN A 43 -46.60 -36.85 -9.85
C GLN A 43 -46.10 -36.24 -11.17
N GLU A 44 -46.97 -36.06 -12.14
CA GLU A 44 -46.68 -35.39 -13.43
C GLU A 44 -46.24 -33.94 -13.19
N GLN A 45 -46.94 -33.21 -12.32
CA GLN A 45 -46.57 -31.85 -11.93
C GLN A 45 -45.21 -31.76 -11.24
N ILE A 46 -44.93 -32.67 -10.30
CA ILE A 46 -43.62 -32.73 -9.62
C ILE A 46 -42.51 -32.98 -10.66
N ASN A 47 -42.73 -33.87 -11.60
CA ASN A 47 -41.75 -34.13 -12.65
C ASN A 47 -41.53 -32.90 -13.57
N GLU A 48 -42.58 -32.17 -13.88
CA GLU A 48 -42.46 -30.92 -14.67
C GLU A 48 -41.72 -29.83 -13.87
N ILE A 49 -42.04 -29.65 -12.57
CA ILE A 49 -41.29 -28.73 -11.72
C ILE A 49 -39.80 -29.08 -11.72
N ILE A 50 -39.42 -30.34 -11.50
CA ILE A 50 -38.03 -30.78 -11.53
C ILE A 50 -37.37 -30.51 -12.86
N ARG A 51 -38.08 -30.81 -13.96
CA ARG A 51 -37.59 -30.57 -15.32
C ARG A 51 -37.26 -29.09 -15.52
N ARG A 52 -38.18 -28.21 -15.14
CA ARG A 52 -38.00 -26.73 -15.24
C ARG A 52 -36.95 -26.20 -14.30
N MET A 53 -36.85 -26.72 -13.07
CA MET A 53 -35.83 -26.30 -12.13
C MET A 53 -34.42 -26.69 -12.58
N ARG A 54 -34.24 -27.69 -13.44
CA ARG A 54 -32.97 -28.12 -14.02
C ARG A 54 -32.51 -27.25 -15.20
N GLU A 55 -33.38 -26.40 -15.76
CA GLU A 55 -33.03 -25.52 -16.85
C GLU A 55 -31.91 -24.55 -16.37
N GLU A 56 -30.76 -24.58 -17.05
CA GLU A 56 -29.56 -23.84 -16.64
C GLU A 56 -29.82 -22.34 -16.55
N ASP A 57 -30.50 -21.74 -17.53
CA ASP A 57 -30.86 -20.32 -17.54
C ASP A 57 -31.75 -19.95 -16.35
N ARG A 58 -32.62 -20.85 -15.93
CA ARG A 58 -33.53 -20.63 -14.80
C ARG A 58 -32.78 -20.70 -13.50
N ILE A 59 -31.89 -21.69 -13.32
CA ILE A 59 -30.99 -21.75 -12.15
C ILE A 59 -30.14 -20.49 -12.09
N LYS A 60 -29.57 -20.09 -13.21
CA LYS A 60 -28.76 -18.86 -13.31
C LYS A 60 -29.57 -17.62 -12.90
N SER A 61 -30.79 -17.49 -13.37
CA SER A 61 -31.69 -16.38 -13.02
C SER A 61 -31.99 -16.37 -11.50
N VAL A 62 -32.33 -17.53 -10.91
CA VAL A 62 -32.64 -17.66 -9.50
C VAL A 62 -31.41 -17.36 -8.65
N VAL A 63 -30.26 -17.95 -8.96
CA VAL A 63 -29.01 -17.73 -8.22
C VAL A 63 -28.54 -16.27 -8.33
N SER A 64 -28.71 -15.63 -9.48
CA SER A 64 -28.37 -14.21 -9.67
C SER A 64 -29.28 -13.28 -8.87
N ALA A 65 -30.50 -13.68 -8.57
CA ALA A 65 -31.45 -12.91 -7.76
C ALA A 65 -31.23 -13.06 -6.25
N LEU A 66 -30.40 -14.02 -5.82
CA LEU A 66 -30.04 -14.20 -4.41
C LEU A 66 -29.18 -13.03 -3.91
N SER A 67 -29.29 -12.73 -2.62
CA SER A 67 -28.39 -11.82 -1.94
C SER A 67 -26.94 -12.38 -1.96
N ASP A 68 -25.98 -11.50 -1.80
CA ASP A 68 -24.56 -11.91 -1.76
C ASP A 68 -24.25 -12.90 -0.65
N ARG A 69 -24.94 -12.77 0.50
CA ARG A 69 -24.79 -13.70 1.63
C ARG A 69 -25.35 -15.08 1.27
N GLU A 70 -26.52 -15.15 0.64
CA GLU A 70 -27.11 -16.41 0.19
C GLU A 70 -26.25 -17.09 -0.89
N GLN A 71 -25.71 -16.33 -1.85
CA GLN A 71 -24.77 -16.86 -2.85
C GLN A 71 -23.49 -17.37 -2.17
N HIS A 72 -22.98 -16.68 -1.13
CA HIS A 72 -21.83 -17.13 -0.38
C HIS A 72 -22.11 -18.45 0.36
N ILE A 73 -23.25 -18.55 1.02
CA ILE A 73 -23.71 -19.78 1.69
C ILE A 73 -23.80 -20.92 0.68
N LEU A 74 -24.45 -20.70 -0.48
CA LEU A 74 -24.61 -21.70 -1.51
C LEU A 74 -23.26 -22.19 -2.07
N GLY A 75 -22.31 -21.30 -2.28
CA GLY A 75 -20.94 -21.62 -2.66
C GLY A 75 -20.18 -22.39 -1.58
N THR A 76 -20.46 -22.10 -0.29
CA THR A 76 -19.89 -22.85 0.83
C THR A 76 -20.38 -24.31 0.81
N PHE A 77 -21.66 -24.56 0.51
CA PHE A 77 -22.17 -25.91 0.30
C PHE A 77 -21.48 -26.60 -0.88
N ALA A 78 -21.31 -25.91 -2.00
CA ALA A 78 -20.64 -26.46 -3.18
C ALA A 78 -19.21 -26.90 -2.89
N LEU A 79 -18.49 -26.17 -2.04
CA LEU A 79 -17.11 -26.48 -1.65
C LEU A 79 -17.01 -27.55 -0.55
N ASN A 80 -18.09 -27.83 0.18
CA ASN A 80 -18.18 -28.86 1.21
C ASN A 80 -18.99 -30.07 0.75
N ASN A 81 -18.78 -30.52 -0.47
CA ASN A 81 -19.44 -31.70 -1.05
C ASN A 81 -20.98 -31.62 -1.03
N TRP A 82 -21.53 -30.41 -1.07
CA TRP A 82 -22.97 -30.12 -1.15
C TRP A 82 -23.79 -30.51 0.09
N VAL A 83 -23.13 -30.84 1.21
CA VAL A 83 -23.79 -31.21 2.45
C VAL A 83 -23.03 -30.61 3.64
N ILE A 84 -23.77 -29.99 4.56
CA ILE A 84 -23.24 -29.44 5.80
C ILE A 84 -24.16 -29.89 6.94
N SER A 85 -23.61 -30.48 8.01
CA SER A 85 -24.38 -30.82 9.18
C SER A 85 -24.77 -29.59 9.99
N ARG A 86 -25.81 -29.71 10.81
CA ARG A 86 -26.25 -28.58 11.67
C ARG A 86 -25.13 -28.09 12.59
N SER A 87 -24.32 -28.96 13.13
CA SER A 87 -23.18 -28.63 13.97
C SER A 87 -22.04 -27.97 13.21
N GLU A 88 -21.89 -28.25 11.91
CA GLU A 88 -20.85 -27.66 11.07
C GLU A 88 -21.22 -26.26 10.56
N LEU A 89 -22.50 -25.86 10.55
CA LEU A 89 -22.92 -24.53 10.11
C LEU A 89 -22.16 -23.43 10.87
N ALA A 90 -22.01 -23.59 12.19
CA ALA A 90 -21.29 -22.62 13.01
C ALA A 90 -19.80 -22.50 12.65
N LEU A 91 -19.16 -23.55 12.13
CA LEU A 91 -17.77 -23.51 11.65
C LEU A 91 -17.62 -22.59 10.43
N TRP A 92 -18.69 -22.40 9.68
CA TRP A 92 -18.75 -21.56 8.49
C TRP A 92 -19.44 -20.22 8.73
N ASP A 93 -19.68 -19.86 10.01
CA ASP A 93 -20.39 -18.63 10.38
C ASP A 93 -21.77 -18.52 9.69
N ILE A 94 -22.49 -19.64 9.60
CA ILE A 94 -23.83 -19.73 9.02
C ILE A 94 -24.82 -20.04 10.12
N THR A 95 -25.87 -19.23 10.25
CA THR A 95 -26.99 -19.48 11.14
C THR A 95 -28.14 -20.19 10.42
N GLU A 96 -28.97 -20.95 11.17
CA GLU A 96 -30.14 -21.59 10.55
C GLU A 96 -31.14 -20.58 9.98
N ASP A 97 -31.26 -19.41 10.59
CA ASP A 97 -32.14 -18.34 10.14
C ASP A 97 -31.74 -17.79 8.77
N GLU A 98 -30.44 -17.76 8.48
CA GLU A 98 -29.92 -17.33 7.18
C GLU A 98 -30.24 -18.32 6.03
N LEU A 99 -30.52 -19.56 6.34
CA LEU A 99 -31.00 -20.52 5.36
C LEU A 99 -32.45 -20.28 4.94
N GLY A 100 -33.17 -19.47 5.70
CA GLY A 100 -34.57 -19.15 5.44
C GLY A 100 -35.56 -20.21 5.96
N THR A 101 -36.81 -20.09 5.56
CA THR A 101 -37.89 -20.97 6.00
C THR A 101 -38.26 -21.98 4.90
N SER A 102 -38.46 -23.22 5.33
CA SER A 102 -38.97 -24.30 4.45
C SER A 102 -40.37 -23.95 3.92
N PRO A 103 -40.75 -24.35 2.68
CA PRO A 103 -42.10 -24.16 2.17
C PRO A 103 -43.21 -24.66 3.09
N SER A 104 -42.95 -25.72 3.85
CA SER A 104 -43.88 -26.30 4.83
C SER A 104 -44.07 -25.46 6.10
N ALA A 105 -43.23 -24.45 6.36
CA ALA A 105 -43.31 -23.57 7.53
C ALA A 105 -44.01 -22.24 7.24
N GLN A 106 -44.47 -21.98 6.02
CA GLN A 106 -45.06 -20.70 5.58
C GLN A 106 -46.49 -20.42 6.08
N GLN A 107 -47.05 -21.24 6.98
CA GLN A 107 -48.37 -21.01 7.52
C GLN A 107 -48.50 -19.76 8.44
N THR A 108 -47.43 -19.03 8.71
CA THR A 108 -47.39 -17.89 9.64
C THR A 108 -47.15 -16.53 8.98
N GLY A 109 -47.56 -16.32 7.74
CA GLY A 109 -47.70 -14.95 7.16
C GLY A 109 -46.44 -14.13 6.89
N LYS A 110 -45.23 -14.63 7.17
CA LYS A 110 -43.96 -13.96 6.82
C LYS A 110 -43.36 -14.58 5.57
N GLN A 111 -43.44 -13.88 4.44
CA GLN A 111 -42.73 -14.21 3.20
C GLN A 111 -41.21 -13.97 3.34
N GLN A 112 -40.49 -14.83 4.01
CA GLN A 112 -39.04 -14.87 3.89
C GLN A 112 -38.65 -15.89 2.82
N LYS A 113 -38.27 -15.39 1.66
CA LYS A 113 -37.67 -16.18 0.55
C LYS A 113 -36.22 -16.41 0.93
N GLY A 114 -35.88 -17.61 1.36
CA GLY A 114 -34.50 -18.02 1.62
C GLY A 114 -34.12 -19.25 0.81
N LEU A 115 -32.89 -19.73 0.95
CA LEU A 115 -32.37 -20.91 0.24
C LEU A 115 -33.23 -22.18 0.47
N LEU A 116 -33.80 -22.33 1.66
CA LEU A 116 -34.74 -23.43 1.98
C LEU A 116 -36.09 -23.23 1.28
N GLY A 117 -36.59 -21.99 1.21
CA GLY A 117 -37.85 -21.68 0.51
C GLY A 117 -37.77 -21.93 -1.00
N LEU A 118 -36.62 -21.66 -1.59
CA LEU A 118 -36.32 -21.92 -3.01
C LEU A 118 -35.96 -23.40 -3.29
N LEU A 119 -35.87 -24.24 -2.27
CA LEU A 119 -35.39 -25.63 -2.36
C LEU A 119 -33.97 -25.77 -2.95
N LEU A 120 -33.21 -24.69 -2.96
CA LEU A 120 -31.79 -24.75 -3.28
C LEU A 120 -31.01 -25.54 -2.21
N ILE A 121 -31.49 -25.51 -0.97
CA ILE A 121 -31.03 -26.33 0.14
C ILE A 121 -32.23 -27.04 0.76
N VAL A 122 -32.07 -28.27 1.18
CA VAL A 122 -33.11 -29.07 1.86
C VAL A 122 -32.60 -29.73 3.12
N LYS A 123 -33.45 -29.92 4.13
CA LYS A 123 -33.14 -30.69 5.33
C LYS A 123 -33.07 -32.16 4.98
N SER A 124 -31.96 -32.85 5.31
CA SER A 124 -31.77 -34.26 5.10
C SER A 124 -31.46 -34.94 6.45
N ARG A 125 -32.15 -36.07 6.75
CA ARG A 125 -31.88 -36.87 7.94
C ARG A 125 -30.88 -38.00 7.69
N ARG A 126 -30.34 -38.12 6.49
CA ARG A 126 -29.40 -39.20 6.12
C ARG A 126 -28.00 -38.64 5.92
N TYR A 127 -27.24 -38.54 6.99
CA TYR A 127 -25.78 -38.49 6.89
C TYR A 127 -25.17 -39.23 8.05
N LYS A 128 -24.28 -40.11 7.77
CA LYS A 128 -23.41 -41.06 8.48
C LYS A 128 -23.52 -41.24 10.01
N ASP A 129 -24.10 -40.30 10.76
CA ASP A 129 -24.29 -40.39 12.19
C ASP A 129 -25.79 -40.44 12.55
N VAL A 130 -26.13 -41.40 13.34
CA VAL A 130 -27.50 -41.67 13.81
C VAL A 130 -28.07 -40.42 14.48
N GLY A 131 -29.02 -39.75 13.82
CA GLY A 131 -29.83 -38.69 14.41
C GLY A 131 -29.45 -37.26 14.08
N ALA A 132 -28.34 -36.98 13.38
CA ALA A 132 -27.94 -35.59 13.04
C ALA A 132 -28.77 -35.01 11.88
N VAL A 133 -29.25 -33.77 12.07
CA VAL A 133 -29.87 -32.97 11.01
C VAL A 133 -28.73 -32.43 10.13
N ALA A 134 -28.82 -32.66 8.82
CA ALA A 134 -27.94 -32.07 7.83
C ALA A 134 -28.74 -31.26 6.81
N TYR A 135 -28.09 -30.30 6.21
CA TYR A 135 -28.59 -29.53 5.08
C TYR A 135 -27.86 -29.96 3.81
N ALA A 136 -28.56 -30.12 2.70
CA ALA A 136 -27.95 -30.58 1.46
C ALA A 136 -28.53 -29.85 0.25
N VAL A 137 -27.70 -29.59 -0.74
CA VAL A 137 -28.14 -29.15 -2.06
C VAL A 137 -28.57 -30.37 -2.89
N PRO A 138 -29.79 -30.37 -3.47
CA PRO A 138 -30.23 -31.45 -4.34
C PRO A 138 -29.25 -31.74 -5.46
N GLU A 139 -28.98 -33.01 -5.73
CA GLU A 139 -28.04 -33.44 -6.76
C GLU A 139 -28.40 -32.88 -8.13
N GLU A 140 -29.72 -32.78 -8.38
CA GLU A 140 -30.31 -32.33 -9.64
C GLU A 140 -29.98 -30.87 -9.99
N LEU A 141 -29.59 -30.04 -8.99
CA LEU A 141 -29.33 -28.61 -9.16
C LEU A 141 -27.85 -28.25 -9.12
N ARG A 142 -26.97 -29.19 -8.73
CA ARG A 142 -25.55 -28.90 -8.42
C ARG A 142 -24.78 -28.33 -9.60
N ASP A 143 -24.91 -28.95 -10.77
CA ASP A 143 -24.19 -28.52 -11.98
C ASP A 143 -24.61 -27.11 -12.41
N GLY A 144 -25.93 -26.86 -12.46
CA GLY A 144 -26.47 -25.55 -12.79
C GLY A 144 -26.08 -24.47 -11.75
N ILE A 145 -26.07 -24.81 -10.47
CA ILE A 145 -25.61 -23.89 -9.41
C ILE A 145 -24.11 -23.61 -9.57
N THR A 146 -23.28 -24.62 -9.85
CA THR A 146 -21.86 -24.45 -10.11
C THR A 146 -21.64 -23.52 -11.31
N ALA A 147 -22.36 -23.74 -12.41
CA ALA A 147 -22.30 -22.90 -13.60
C ALA A 147 -22.72 -21.46 -13.28
N ALA A 148 -23.82 -21.26 -12.54
CA ALA A 148 -24.32 -19.95 -12.16
C ALA A 148 -23.33 -19.18 -11.26
N LEU A 149 -22.76 -19.85 -10.22
CA LEU A 149 -21.76 -19.25 -9.33
C LEU A 149 -20.43 -18.93 -10.03
N SER A 150 -20.15 -19.62 -11.14
CA SER A 150 -18.94 -19.43 -11.95
C SER A 150 -19.15 -18.44 -13.10
N SER A 151 -20.38 -17.99 -13.36
CA SER A 151 -20.69 -17.10 -14.49
C SER A 151 -20.14 -15.71 -14.29
N GLU A 152 -19.70 -15.08 -15.38
CA GLU A 152 -19.33 -13.66 -15.43
C GLU A 152 -20.53 -12.85 -15.95
N THR A 153 -20.70 -11.65 -15.39
CA THR A 153 -21.75 -10.71 -15.77
C THR A 153 -21.12 -9.50 -16.44
N ASN A 154 -21.72 -8.99 -17.51
CA ASN A 154 -21.26 -7.71 -18.06
C ASN A 154 -21.52 -6.60 -17.04
N ALA A 155 -20.44 -5.95 -16.60
CA ALA A 155 -20.47 -4.86 -15.63
C ALA A 155 -20.28 -3.48 -16.29
N GLU A 156 -20.17 -3.39 -17.63
CA GLU A 156 -20.04 -2.13 -18.36
C GLU A 156 -21.29 -1.27 -18.18
N VAL A 157 -21.09 0.04 -17.99
CA VAL A 157 -22.16 1.01 -17.74
C VAL A 157 -22.14 2.07 -18.84
N HIS A 158 -23.32 2.36 -19.40
CA HIS A 158 -23.52 3.32 -20.50
C HIS A 158 -24.58 4.37 -20.11
N CYS A 159 -24.42 5.00 -18.95
CA CYS A 159 -25.34 6.06 -18.49
C CYS A 159 -24.53 7.24 -17.92
N ASP A 160 -25.23 8.34 -17.64
CA ASP A 160 -24.61 9.52 -17.06
C ASP A 160 -24.13 9.25 -15.63
N ILE A 161 -22.85 9.61 -15.38
CA ILE A 161 -22.16 9.35 -14.12
C ILE A 161 -21.65 10.68 -13.56
N HIS A 162 -21.94 10.90 -12.28
CA HIS A 162 -21.32 11.95 -11.52
C HIS A 162 -19.98 11.47 -10.95
N ILE A 163 -18.87 12.09 -11.39
CA ILE A 163 -17.52 11.74 -10.95
C ILE A 163 -17.27 12.34 -9.57
N ILE A 164 -16.87 11.50 -8.61
CA ILE A 164 -16.58 11.91 -7.23
C ILE A 164 -15.07 12.06 -7.00
N SER A 165 -14.24 11.31 -7.74
CA SER A 165 -12.79 11.31 -7.55
C SER A 165 -12.15 12.60 -8.03
N GLU A 166 -11.28 13.17 -7.20
CA GLU A 166 -10.40 14.25 -7.61
C GLU A 166 -9.16 13.70 -8.33
N PRO A 167 -8.55 14.48 -9.24
CA PRO A 167 -7.33 14.03 -9.94
C PRO A 167 -6.13 14.04 -8.99
N HIS A 168 -5.71 12.87 -8.51
CA HIS A 168 -4.50 12.74 -7.70
C HIS A 168 -3.23 12.80 -8.55
N ARG A 169 -2.24 13.53 -8.06
CA ARG A 169 -0.92 13.69 -8.66
C ARG A 169 0.14 12.96 -7.84
N ILE A 170 -0.04 11.67 -7.65
CA ILE A 170 0.77 10.88 -6.71
C ILE A 170 2.29 11.00 -6.93
N MET A 171 2.75 11.14 -8.18
CA MET A 171 4.18 11.27 -8.47
C MET A 171 4.73 12.61 -8.00
N ASP A 172 3.97 13.69 -8.20
CA ASP A 172 4.34 15.03 -7.74
C ASP A 172 4.27 15.10 -6.21
N ASP A 173 3.24 14.49 -5.62
CA ASP A 173 3.04 14.45 -4.16
C ASP A 173 4.10 13.62 -3.43
N ILE A 174 4.64 12.57 -4.07
CA ILE A 174 5.80 11.85 -3.54
C ILE A 174 7.02 12.78 -3.49
N ILE A 175 7.25 13.63 -4.49
CA ILE A 175 8.36 14.60 -4.49
C ILE A 175 8.18 15.60 -3.35
N VAL A 176 6.96 16.14 -3.17
CA VAL A 176 6.63 17.03 -2.05
C VAL A 176 6.93 16.35 -0.72
N PHE A 177 6.48 15.11 -0.53
CA PHE A 177 6.74 14.36 0.70
C PHE A 177 8.23 14.10 0.93
N LEU A 178 8.99 13.73 -0.11
CA LEU A 178 10.44 13.52 -0.03
C LEU A 178 11.18 14.82 0.26
N SER A 179 10.72 15.98 -0.22
CA SER A 179 11.27 17.29 0.14
C SER A 179 11.25 17.51 1.65
N HIS A 180 10.11 17.22 2.30
CA HIS A 180 10.01 17.29 3.75
C HIS A 180 10.84 16.21 4.46
N ALA A 181 10.92 15.00 3.89
CA ALA A 181 11.71 13.91 4.44
C ALA A 181 13.22 14.17 4.36
N ASN A 182 13.71 14.87 3.34
CA ASN A 182 15.09 15.36 3.27
C ASN A 182 15.42 16.30 4.44
N ALA A 183 14.47 17.15 4.83
CA ALA A 183 14.62 18.00 6.02
C ALA A 183 14.48 17.23 7.35
N GLY A 184 13.88 16.03 7.30
CA GLY A 184 13.58 15.20 8.45
C GLY A 184 12.21 15.48 9.05
N ILE A 185 11.25 14.60 8.80
CA ILE A 185 9.87 14.70 9.31
C ILE A 185 9.85 14.18 10.76
N PRO A 186 9.51 15.01 11.77
CA PRO A 186 9.51 14.59 13.16
C PRO A 186 8.31 13.66 13.46
N LEU A 187 8.60 12.54 14.12
CA LEU A 187 7.61 11.56 14.56
C LEU A 187 7.36 11.64 16.06
N THR A 188 6.20 11.13 16.48
CA THR A 188 5.88 10.97 17.90
C THR A 188 6.59 9.73 18.46
N PRO A 189 7.10 9.75 19.72
CA PRO A 189 7.84 8.62 20.28
C PRO A 189 7.02 7.32 20.39
N SER A 190 5.78 7.41 20.84
CA SER A 190 4.93 6.24 21.14
C SER A 190 4.32 5.58 19.90
N LEU A 191 3.70 6.36 19.03
CA LEU A 191 2.93 5.85 17.90
C LEU A 191 3.62 6.03 16.55
N ARG A 192 4.80 6.59 16.51
CA ARG A 192 5.56 6.88 15.26
C ARG A 192 4.73 7.66 14.23
N LYS A 193 3.77 8.47 14.67
CA LYS A 193 2.95 9.34 13.82
C LYS A 193 3.69 10.63 13.49
N ILE A 194 3.43 11.21 12.33
CA ILE A 194 3.91 12.55 11.98
C ILE A 194 3.30 13.55 12.97
N ARG A 195 4.12 14.47 13.51
CA ARG A 195 3.63 15.49 14.45
C ARG A 195 2.62 16.41 13.77
N LYS A 196 1.53 16.77 14.48
CA LYS A 196 0.37 17.50 13.94
C LYS A 196 0.75 18.72 13.09
N ARG A 197 1.57 19.65 13.62
CA ARG A 197 2.01 20.86 12.88
C ARG A 197 2.76 20.53 11.58
N CYS A 198 3.57 19.47 11.58
CA CYS A 198 4.29 19.04 10.39
C CYS A 198 3.35 18.38 9.38
N ALA A 199 2.40 17.55 9.85
CA ALA A 199 1.39 16.92 9.01
C ALA A 199 0.53 17.99 8.30
N GLU A 200 0.06 19.01 9.03
CA GLU A 200 -0.71 20.12 8.48
C GLU A 200 0.06 20.90 7.42
N LYS A 201 1.37 21.12 7.64
CA LYS A 201 2.22 21.79 6.65
C LYS A 201 2.33 20.96 5.36
N ILE A 202 2.64 19.67 5.50
CA ILE A 202 2.77 18.78 4.34
C ILE A 202 1.43 18.69 3.58
N MET A 203 0.32 18.47 4.29
CA MET A 203 -1.02 18.34 3.66
C MET A 203 -1.41 19.55 2.82
N ARG A 204 -1.04 20.77 3.21
CA ARG A 204 -1.34 21.99 2.42
C ARG A 204 -0.64 22.01 1.06
N GLU A 205 0.45 21.31 0.92
CA GLU A 205 1.28 21.26 -0.29
C GLU A 205 0.92 20.03 -1.18
N LEU A 206 0.11 19.07 -0.67
CA LEU A 206 -0.35 17.91 -1.42
C LEU A 206 -1.57 18.21 -2.29
N SER A 207 -1.76 17.44 -3.35
CA SER A 207 -2.93 17.54 -4.23
C SER A 207 -4.25 17.24 -3.50
N GLU A 208 -4.24 16.32 -2.52
CA GLU A 208 -5.35 16.06 -1.62
C GLU A 208 -4.94 16.40 -0.18
N GLN A 209 -5.64 17.36 0.45
CA GLN A 209 -5.33 17.87 1.78
C GLN A 209 -5.94 17.02 2.90
N SER A 210 -5.91 15.69 2.78
CA SER A 210 -6.46 14.79 3.78
C SER A 210 -5.37 14.03 4.55
N GLN A 211 -5.64 13.76 5.83
CA GLN A 211 -4.76 12.92 6.65
C GLN A 211 -4.64 11.49 6.08
N ARG A 212 -5.72 10.99 5.48
CA ARG A 212 -5.76 9.67 4.85
C ARG A 212 -4.76 9.59 3.69
N TYR A 213 -4.74 10.61 2.83
CA TYR A 213 -3.84 10.67 1.69
C TYR A 213 -2.38 10.82 2.11
N LEU A 214 -2.08 11.69 3.08
CA LEU A 214 -0.75 11.82 3.65
C LEU A 214 -0.22 10.49 4.20
N LEU A 215 -1.06 9.73 4.94
CA LEU A 215 -0.69 8.41 5.44
C LEU A 215 -0.49 7.39 4.31
N PHE A 216 -1.24 7.51 3.23
CA PHE A 216 -1.09 6.67 2.05
C PHE A 216 0.25 6.90 1.35
N ILE A 217 0.63 8.18 1.09
CA ILE A 217 1.94 8.53 0.53
C ILE A 217 3.07 8.04 1.43
N ARG A 218 2.97 8.31 2.73
CA ARG A 218 3.96 7.81 3.69
C ARG A 218 4.12 6.30 3.60
N ARG A 219 3.02 5.55 3.56
CA ARG A 219 3.05 4.09 3.44
C ARG A 219 3.74 3.63 2.16
N ILE A 220 3.48 4.28 1.02
CA ILE A 220 4.19 4.00 -0.23
C ILE A 220 5.70 4.19 -0.04
N CYS A 221 6.11 5.33 0.50
CA CYS A 221 7.51 5.66 0.68
C CYS A 221 8.23 4.69 1.65
N GLU A 222 7.55 4.27 2.73
CA GLU A 222 8.06 3.27 3.67
C GLU A 222 8.13 1.86 3.03
N MET A 223 7.11 1.44 2.26
CA MET A 223 7.11 0.15 1.55
C MET A 223 8.22 0.03 0.51
N LEU A 224 8.52 1.13 -0.17
CA LEU A 224 9.60 1.21 -1.15
C LEU A 224 10.97 1.43 -0.49
N GLU A 225 10.99 1.56 0.83
CA GLU A 225 12.19 1.89 1.62
C GLU A 225 12.92 3.16 1.15
N ILE A 226 12.21 4.06 0.45
CA ILE A 226 12.76 5.35 0.03
C ILE A 226 12.80 6.37 1.16
N VAL A 227 12.09 6.09 2.26
CA VAL A 227 12.23 6.78 3.54
C VAL A 227 12.44 5.78 4.66
N ARG A 228 13.16 6.18 5.70
CA ARG A 228 13.42 5.36 6.90
C ARG A 228 13.36 6.21 8.15
N GLN A 229 12.92 5.59 9.24
CA GLN A 229 13.00 6.21 10.57
C GLN A 229 14.45 6.21 11.05
N ASN A 230 14.91 7.37 11.50
CA ASN A 230 16.23 7.57 12.07
C ASN A 230 16.07 8.27 13.43
N THR A 231 16.81 7.82 14.42
CA THR A 231 16.83 8.45 15.75
C THR A 231 18.05 9.33 15.86
N GLN A 232 17.85 10.63 15.93
CA GLN A 232 18.91 11.63 16.14
C GLN A 232 18.54 12.48 17.35
N ASN A 233 19.47 12.63 18.32
CA ASN A 233 19.30 13.47 19.51
C ASN A 233 17.98 13.20 20.24
N ARG A 234 17.68 11.95 20.54
CA ARG A 234 16.40 11.49 21.17
C ARG A 234 15.14 11.85 20.39
N LYS A 235 15.28 12.40 19.18
CA LYS A 235 14.14 12.69 18.27
C LYS A 235 14.10 11.63 17.18
N ILE A 236 12.89 11.16 16.91
CA ILE A 236 12.66 10.20 15.83
C ILE A 236 12.25 11.00 14.61
N LEU A 237 13.02 10.87 13.55
CA LEU A 237 12.81 11.55 12.28
C LEU A 237 12.57 10.52 11.17
N LEU A 238 11.68 10.82 10.25
CA LEU A 238 11.57 10.10 8.99
C LEU A 238 12.45 10.84 7.97
N LYS A 239 13.43 10.14 7.40
CA LYS A 239 14.39 10.69 6.44
C LYS A 239 14.43 9.88 5.15
N THR A 240 14.83 10.50 4.07
CA THR A 240 15.09 9.84 2.79
C THR A 240 16.28 8.89 2.90
N THR A 241 16.30 7.89 2.04
CA THR A 241 17.38 6.90 1.88
C THR A 241 18.01 7.03 0.49
N ASP A 242 19.15 6.39 0.28
CA ASP A 242 19.81 6.35 -1.04
C ASP A 242 18.95 5.67 -2.12
N LYS A 243 17.96 4.87 -1.71
CA LYS A 243 16.96 4.28 -2.62
C LYS A 243 16.03 5.32 -3.24
N ALA A 244 15.84 6.48 -2.58
CA ALA A 244 14.99 7.55 -3.12
C ALA A 244 15.54 8.08 -4.45
N GLU A 245 16.85 8.33 -4.53
CA GLU A 245 17.48 8.80 -5.77
C GLU A 245 17.35 7.76 -6.91
N LYS A 246 17.63 6.48 -6.60
CA LYS A 246 17.48 5.39 -7.57
C LYS A 246 16.03 5.23 -8.05
N PHE A 247 15.06 5.48 -7.17
CA PHE A 247 13.65 5.47 -7.53
C PHE A 247 13.28 6.65 -8.42
N MET A 248 13.79 7.85 -8.12
CA MET A 248 13.46 9.07 -8.86
C MET A 248 14.10 9.13 -10.26
N ARG A 249 15.24 8.43 -10.49
CA ARG A 249 15.86 8.26 -11.82
C ARG A 249 15.03 7.41 -12.78
N LYS A 250 14.06 6.64 -12.28
CA LYS A 250 13.16 5.84 -13.11
C LYS A 250 12.11 6.72 -13.78
N SER A 251 11.62 6.30 -14.94
CA SER A 251 10.48 6.97 -15.58
C SER A 251 9.22 6.90 -14.70
N ARG A 252 8.23 7.76 -14.95
CA ARG A 252 6.96 7.74 -14.20
C ARG A 252 6.26 6.39 -14.32
N GLU A 253 6.31 5.77 -15.49
CA GLU A 253 5.76 4.44 -15.75
C GLU A 253 6.45 3.37 -14.91
N GLU A 254 7.79 3.34 -14.93
CA GLU A 254 8.56 2.39 -14.13
C GLU A 254 8.31 2.56 -12.64
N ARG A 255 8.22 3.80 -12.15
CA ARG A 255 7.90 4.08 -10.74
C ARG A 255 6.51 3.59 -10.38
N MET A 256 5.50 3.82 -11.25
CA MET A 256 4.14 3.33 -11.02
C MET A 256 4.11 1.81 -10.97
N LEU A 257 4.82 1.12 -11.86
CA LEU A 257 4.95 -0.34 -11.84
C LEU A 257 5.59 -0.83 -10.54
N VAL A 258 6.64 -0.15 -10.06
CA VAL A 258 7.29 -0.46 -8.78
C VAL A 258 6.31 -0.29 -7.60
N ILE A 259 5.51 0.78 -7.58
CA ILE A 259 4.47 1.01 -6.57
C ILE A 259 3.40 -0.08 -6.62
N LEU A 260 2.86 -0.37 -7.80
CA LEU A 260 1.84 -1.42 -7.97
C LEU A 260 2.36 -2.80 -7.56
N HIS A 261 3.62 -3.11 -7.89
CA HIS A 261 4.24 -4.35 -7.46
C HIS A 261 4.39 -4.41 -5.93
N ALA A 262 4.85 -3.33 -5.30
CA ALA A 262 4.96 -3.25 -3.85
C ALA A 262 3.59 -3.46 -3.16
N PHE A 263 2.53 -2.82 -3.66
CA PHE A 263 1.16 -3.04 -3.18
C PHE A 263 0.70 -4.48 -3.39
N SER A 264 0.92 -5.06 -4.56
CA SER A 264 0.49 -6.43 -4.87
C SER A 264 1.10 -7.46 -3.92
N ARG A 265 2.32 -7.22 -3.44
CA ARG A 265 2.98 -8.07 -2.43
C ARG A 265 2.33 -7.99 -1.05
N THR A 266 1.73 -6.86 -0.70
CA THR A 266 1.00 -6.70 0.58
C THR A 266 -0.44 -7.19 0.50
N TYR A 267 -0.95 -7.49 -0.69
CA TYR A 267 -2.30 -7.98 -0.89
C TYR A 267 -2.40 -9.46 -0.51
N ASP A 268 -3.48 -9.80 0.19
CA ASP A 268 -3.91 -11.18 0.37
C ASP A 268 -4.33 -11.79 -0.99
N SER A 269 -4.61 -13.08 -1.00
CA SER A 269 -4.97 -13.80 -2.22
C SER A 269 -6.25 -13.28 -2.88
N VAL A 270 -7.22 -12.81 -2.08
CA VAL A 270 -8.46 -12.21 -2.59
C VAL A 270 -8.17 -10.90 -3.30
N LYS A 271 -7.42 -9.99 -2.69
CA LYS A 271 -7.06 -8.70 -3.32
C LYS A 271 -6.20 -8.88 -4.57
N ARG A 272 -5.34 -9.90 -4.61
CA ARG A 272 -4.62 -10.27 -5.84
C ARG A 272 -5.57 -10.71 -6.95
N THR A 273 -6.58 -11.51 -6.61
CA THR A 273 -7.62 -11.89 -7.58
C THR A 273 -8.41 -10.68 -8.08
N VAL A 274 -8.73 -9.71 -7.19
CA VAL A 274 -9.33 -8.43 -7.61
C VAL A 274 -8.46 -7.73 -8.66
N LEU A 275 -7.17 -7.60 -8.40
CA LEU A 275 -6.23 -6.96 -9.32
C LEU A 275 -6.14 -7.69 -10.67
N ASP A 276 -6.15 -9.02 -10.65
CA ASP A 276 -6.14 -9.84 -11.87
C ASP A 276 -7.42 -9.66 -12.69
N GLU A 277 -8.59 -9.57 -12.04
CA GLU A 277 -9.87 -9.31 -12.74
C GLU A 277 -9.96 -7.87 -13.26
N LEU A 278 -9.41 -6.87 -12.53
CA LEU A 278 -9.32 -5.49 -13.01
C LEU A 278 -8.47 -5.38 -14.29
N ARG A 279 -7.40 -6.15 -14.41
CA ARG A 279 -6.53 -6.17 -15.62
C ARG A 279 -7.21 -6.68 -16.88
N LYS A 280 -8.36 -7.36 -16.76
CA LYS A 280 -9.14 -7.83 -17.90
C LYS A 280 -10.11 -6.80 -18.44
N LEU A 281 -10.36 -5.73 -17.68
CA LEU A 281 -11.29 -4.68 -18.06
C LEU A 281 -10.68 -3.80 -19.17
N LYS A 282 -11.54 -3.06 -19.87
CA LYS A 282 -11.11 -2.09 -20.88
C LYS A 282 -10.74 -0.75 -20.23
N PRO A 283 -9.71 -0.04 -20.73
CA PRO A 283 -9.40 1.30 -20.27
C PRO A 283 -10.54 2.28 -20.56
N ASP A 284 -10.70 3.26 -19.68
CA ASP A 284 -11.61 4.41 -19.80
C ASP A 284 -13.10 4.07 -19.95
N VAL A 285 -13.50 2.82 -19.65
CA VAL A 285 -14.89 2.36 -19.58
C VAL A 285 -15.36 2.35 -18.13
N TRP A 286 -16.62 2.76 -17.91
CA TRP A 286 -17.25 2.70 -16.59
C TRP A 286 -17.82 1.31 -16.29
N TYR A 287 -17.63 0.86 -15.05
CA TYR A 287 -18.08 -0.44 -14.57
C TYR A 287 -18.90 -0.30 -13.29
N ASP A 288 -20.02 -1.01 -13.21
CA ASP A 288 -20.78 -1.16 -11.96
C ASP A 288 -19.99 -1.97 -10.94
N ARG A 289 -19.79 -1.39 -9.78
CA ARG A 289 -19.02 -2.00 -8.70
C ARG A 289 -19.63 -3.31 -8.20
N THR A 290 -20.95 -3.36 -8.05
CA THR A 290 -21.65 -4.53 -7.51
C THR A 290 -21.59 -5.71 -8.47
N LEU A 291 -21.75 -5.45 -9.75
CA LEU A 291 -21.60 -6.47 -10.79
C LEU A 291 -20.15 -6.95 -10.90
N PHE A 292 -19.19 -6.04 -10.81
CA PHE A 292 -17.77 -6.40 -10.78
C PHE A 292 -17.41 -7.21 -9.53
N GLU A 293 -17.95 -6.88 -8.35
CA GLU A 293 -17.78 -7.66 -7.11
C GLU A 293 -18.27 -9.11 -7.29
N ARG A 294 -19.38 -9.30 -8.03
CA ARG A 294 -19.88 -10.64 -8.40
C ARG A 294 -18.89 -11.39 -9.29
N ASN A 295 -18.33 -10.73 -10.30
CA ASN A 295 -17.33 -11.32 -11.19
C ASN A 295 -16.06 -11.75 -10.43
N VAL A 296 -15.56 -10.91 -9.53
CA VAL A 296 -14.44 -11.25 -8.64
C VAL A 296 -14.78 -12.45 -7.77
N ARG A 297 -16.00 -12.50 -7.21
CA ARG A 297 -16.46 -13.64 -6.41
C ARG A 297 -16.47 -14.92 -7.24
N SER A 298 -17.01 -14.86 -8.45
CA SER A 298 -17.00 -15.99 -9.38
C SER A 298 -15.59 -16.45 -9.72
N ALA A 299 -14.66 -15.52 -9.92
CA ALA A 299 -13.26 -15.83 -10.16
C ALA A 299 -12.57 -16.50 -8.93
N VAL A 300 -12.87 -16.03 -7.72
CA VAL A 300 -12.39 -16.66 -6.47
C VAL A 300 -12.97 -18.08 -6.34
N PHE A 301 -14.25 -18.27 -6.62
CA PHE A 301 -14.89 -19.58 -6.60
C PHE A 301 -14.23 -20.57 -7.57
N ARG A 302 -13.95 -20.12 -8.82
CA ARG A 302 -13.31 -20.96 -9.84
C ARG A 302 -11.86 -21.32 -9.51
N LYS A 303 -11.07 -20.32 -9.09
CA LYS A 303 -9.60 -20.44 -9.03
C LYS A 303 -9.07 -20.72 -7.64
N ARG A 304 -9.75 -20.27 -6.60
CA ARG A 304 -9.21 -20.22 -5.23
C ARG A 304 -10.24 -20.66 -4.19
N ARG A 305 -10.63 -21.93 -4.25
CA ARG A 305 -11.69 -22.49 -3.40
C ARG A 305 -11.51 -22.23 -1.89
N LYS A 306 -10.27 -22.24 -1.38
CA LYS A 306 -9.99 -21.97 0.05
C LYS A 306 -10.26 -20.52 0.42
N GLU A 307 -9.99 -19.57 -0.47
CA GLU A 307 -10.18 -18.15 -0.25
C GLU A 307 -11.64 -17.71 -0.36
N TRP A 308 -12.50 -18.54 -0.91
CA TRP A 308 -13.95 -18.29 -0.96
C TRP A 308 -14.53 -17.93 0.42
N PHE A 309 -14.12 -18.62 1.47
CA PHE A 309 -14.61 -18.42 2.83
C PHE A 309 -14.21 -17.07 3.42
N TYR A 310 -13.14 -16.49 2.93
CA TYR A 310 -12.60 -15.20 3.38
C TYR A 310 -12.94 -14.05 2.42
N PHE A 311 -13.74 -14.32 1.38
CA PHE A 311 -14.13 -13.28 0.43
C PHE A 311 -14.96 -12.21 1.14
N ASN A 312 -14.49 -10.96 1.08
CA ASN A 312 -15.19 -9.80 1.62
C ASN A 312 -15.26 -8.71 0.54
N LYS A 313 -16.45 -8.16 0.33
CA LYS A 313 -16.69 -7.02 -0.59
C LYS A 313 -15.76 -5.83 -0.30
N SER A 314 -15.41 -5.61 0.97
CA SER A 314 -14.47 -4.55 1.35
C SER A 314 -13.10 -4.71 0.67
N SER A 315 -12.71 -5.92 0.24
CA SER A 315 -11.46 -6.16 -0.48
C SER A 315 -11.47 -5.52 -1.87
N VAL A 316 -12.59 -5.62 -2.60
CA VAL A 316 -12.76 -4.98 -3.92
C VAL A 316 -12.74 -3.47 -3.77
N LYS A 317 -13.57 -2.94 -2.86
CA LYS A 317 -13.62 -1.50 -2.56
C LYS A 317 -12.25 -0.94 -2.21
N LYS A 318 -11.48 -1.61 -1.33
CA LYS A 318 -10.14 -1.17 -0.92
C LYS A 318 -9.14 -1.15 -2.07
N VAL A 319 -9.16 -2.15 -2.96
CA VAL A 319 -8.24 -2.16 -4.11
C VAL A 319 -8.57 -1.02 -5.06
N ILE A 320 -9.85 -0.79 -5.40
CA ILE A 320 -10.27 0.33 -6.23
C ILE A 320 -9.89 1.66 -5.60
N GLN A 321 -10.14 1.86 -4.30
CA GLN A 321 -9.75 3.07 -3.57
C GLN A 321 -8.23 3.31 -3.60
N HIS A 322 -7.41 2.27 -3.49
CA HIS A 322 -5.96 2.43 -3.66
C HIS A 322 -5.59 2.89 -5.07
N LEU A 323 -6.27 2.36 -6.11
CA LEU A 323 -6.04 2.80 -7.49
C LEU A 323 -6.49 4.25 -7.72
N VAL A 324 -7.56 4.70 -7.08
CA VAL A 324 -8.00 6.10 -7.10
C VAL A 324 -6.93 7.00 -6.49
N LEU A 325 -6.43 6.66 -5.29
CA LEU A 325 -5.37 7.41 -4.62
C LEU A 325 -4.05 7.41 -5.43
N LEU A 326 -3.81 6.40 -6.25
CA LEU A 326 -2.69 6.35 -7.20
C LEU A 326 -2.96 7.13 -8.49
N GLY A 327 -4.16 7.70 -8.67
CA GLY A 327 -4.56 8.38 -9.90
C GLY A 327 -4.80 7.45 -11.09
N LEU A 328 -4.95 6.13 -10.86
CA LEU A 328 -5.13 5.10 -11.89
C LEU A 328 -6.59 4.70 -12.13
N ALA A 329 -7.50 5.17 -11.28
CA ALA A 329 -8.94 4.95 -11.41
C ALA A 329 -9.72 6.20 -11.05
N ASP A 330 -10.92 6.31 -11.60
CA ASP A 330 -11.94 7.27 -11.16
C ASP A 330 -13.10 6.49 -10.53
N ILE A 331 -13.82 7.13 -9.61
CA ILE A 331 -15.06 6.64 -9.00
C ILE A 331 -16.19 7.63 -9.17
N GLY A 332 -17.40 7.11 -9.21
CA GLY A 332 -18.59 7.92 -9.38
C GLY A 332 -19.86 7.27 -8.82
N THR A 333 -20.96 8.01 -8.90
CA THR A 333 -22.33 7.56 -8.60
C THR A 333 -23.23 7.77 -9.81
N TYR A 334 -24.31 7.02 -9.86
CA TYR A 334 -25.36 7.27 -10.84
C TYR A 334 -26.04 8.60 -10.57
N VAL A 335 -26.29 9.39 -11.61
CA VAL A 335 -26.96 10.70 -11.48
C VAL A 335 -28.33 10.58 -10.82
N THR A 336 -29.04 9.48 -11.03
CA THR A 336 -30.33 9.17 -10.39
C THR A 336 -30.25 9.05 -8.86
N ASN A 337 -29.11 8.64 -8.32
CA ASN A 337 -28.92 8.45 -6.87
C ASN A 337 -28.61 9.74 -6.11
N ILE A 338 -28.30 10.84 -6.83
CA ILE A 338 -27.98 12.15 -6.18
C ILE A 338 -29.25 12.78 -5.62
N ILE A 339 -30.42 12.52 -6.24
CA ILE A 339 -31.69 13.14 -5.85
C ILE A 339 -32.21 12.59 -4.52
N ASP A 340 -31.86 11.35 -4.15
CA ASP A 340 -32.36 10.68 -2.94
C ASP A 340 -31.46 10.84 -1.70
N ASN A 341 -30.23 11.33 -1.83
CA ASN A 341 -29.23 11.37 -0.75
C ASN A 341 -28.99 12.77 -0.17
N SER A 342 -30.05 13.56 0.07
CA SER A 342 -29.95 14.85 0.80
C SER A 342 -29.78 14.70 2.32
N ASN A 343 -29.50 13.52 2.86
CA ASN A 343 -29.17 13.31 4.27
C ASN A 343 -27.65 13.34 4.49
N GLU A 344 -27.18 14.50 4.91
CA GLU A 344 -25.83 14.79 5.39
C GLU A 344 -25.50 14.01 6.67
N ASN A 345 -25.06 12.77 6.56
CA ASN A 345 -24.28 12.07 7.61
C ASN A 345 -23.55 10.88 7.00
N ALA A 346 -22.79 11.11 5.93
CA ALA A 346 -21.89 10.09 5.38
C ALA A 346 -20.59 10.08 6.21
N SER A 347 -20.46 9.04 7.03
CA SER A 347 -19.17 8.62 7.60
C SER A 347 -18.09 8.58 6.54
N ALA A 348 -16.84 8.90 6.91
CA ALA A 348 -15.63 9.10 6.10
C ALA A 348 -15.21 7.95 5.14
N ASP A 349 -16.10 7.07 4.77
CA ASP A 349 -15.87 5.96 3.84
C ASP A 349 -16.53 6.30 2.50
N LEU A 350 -15.74 6.77 1.52
CA LEU A 350 -16.17 7.09 0.15
C LEU A 350 -17.02 5.93 -0.40
N SER A 351 -18.36 6.08 -0.38
CA SER A 351 -19.25 5.17 -1.09
C SER A 351 -19.28 5.58 -2.56
N PHE A 352 -19.19 4.61 -3.45
CA PHE A 352 -19.30 4.81 -4.89
C PHE A 352 -20.01 3.62 -5.51
N ASP A 353 -20.71 3.85 -6.61
CA ASP A 353 -21.48 2.84 -7.31
C ASP A 353 -20.73 2.31 -8.52
N VAL A 354 -19.97 3.18 -9.17
CA VAL A 354 -19.25 2.88 -10.41
C VAL A 354 -17.80 3.29 -10.34
N PHE A 355 -16.96 2.64 -11.13
CA PHE A 355 -15.56 2.98 -11.27
C PHE A 355 -15.09 2.84 -12.71
N ARG A 356 -13.99 3.53 -13.04
CA ARG A 356 -13.34 3.49 -14.34
C ARG A 356 -11.82 3.40 -14.14
N LEU A 357 -11.17 2.51 -14.90
CA LEU A 357 -9.71 2.42 -14.91
C LEU A 357 -9.15 3.31 -16.01
N LYS A 358 -8.15 4.11 -15.68
CA LYS A 358 -7.47 4.96 -16.65
C LYS A 358 -6.50 4.15 -17.51
N SER A 359 -6.22 4.61 -18.72
CA SER A 359 -5.24 4.01 -19.64
C SER A 359 -3.87 3.80 -18.97
N ALA A 360 -3.48 4.68 -18.04
CA ALA A 360 -2.24 4.55 -17.27
C ALA A 360 -2.15 3.26 -16.44
N PHE A 361 -3.26 2.70 -15.95
CA PHE A 361 -3.29 1.41 -15.25
C PHE A 361 -2.82 0.25 -16.13
N PHE A 362 -3.06 0.35 -17.43
CA PHE A 362 -2.69 -0.66 -18.44
C PHE A 362 -1.31 -0.41 -19.05
N GLY A 363 -0.56 0.58 -18.56
CA GLY A 363 0.78 0.91 -19.05
C GLY A 363 0.79 1.85 -20.27
N PHE A 364 -0.36 2.45 -20.62
CA PHE A 364 -0.43 3.46 -21.67
C PHE A 364 -0.15 4.85 -21.07
N TYR A 365 1.08 5.35 -21.27
CA TYR A 365 1.50 6.67 -20.82
C TYR A 365 1.86 7.54 -22.02
N GLU A 366 1.48 8.81 -21.97
CA GLU A 366 2.03 9.80 -22.90
C GLU A 366 3.48 10.07 -22.50
N ARG A 367 4.42 9.82 -23.41
CA ARG A 367 5.83 10.16 -23.19
C ARG A 367 5.98 11.67 -23.09
N ALA A 368 6.37 12.15 -21.93
CA ALA A 368 6.77 13.55 -21.78
C ALA A 368 7.99 13.83 -22.67
N LYS A 369 7.93 14.90 -23.46
CA LYS A 369 9.10 15.40 -24.20
C LYS A 369 10.11 15.87 -23.16
N GLY A 370 11.33 15.28 -23.17
CA GLY A 370 12.42 15.76 -22.33
C GLY A 370 12.89 17.13 -22.79
N TYR A 371 12.86 18.09 -21.90
CA TYR A 371 13.46 19.41 -22.11
C TYR A 371 14.73 19.47 -21.25
N GLU A 372 15.86 19.91 -21.87
CA GLU A 372 17.14 19.93 -21.16
C GLU A 372 17.21 21.05 -20.12
N LYS A 373 16.66 22.24 -20.44
CA LYS A 373 16.73 23.42 -19.57
C LYS A 373 15.32 23.87 -19.14
N THR A 374 14.99 23.60 -17.91
CA THR A 374 13.64 23.79 -17.37
C THR A 374 13.60 24.62 -16.09
N LEU A 375 14.74 25.19 -15.67
CA LEU A 375 14.84 26.00 -14.47
C LEU A 375 15.18 27.45 -14.80
N ILE A 376 14.75 28.39 -13.94
CA ILE A 376 15.29 29.76 -13.88
C ILE A 376 15.81 29.99 -12.46
N VAL A 377 17.08 30.36 -12.36
CA VAL A 377 17.73 30.71 -11.09
C VAL A 377 17.77 32.25 -10.95
N GLN A 378 17.12 32.76 -9.91
CA GLN A 378 16.99 34.20 -9.68
C GLN A 378 18.03 34.69 -8.64
N PRO A 379 18.47 35.95 -8.72
CA PRO A 379 19.44 36.52 -7.79
C PRO A 379 19.00 36.53 -6.31
N ASN A 380 17.68 36.43 -6.05
CA ASN A 380 17.08 36.37 -4.71
C ASN A 380 17.09 34.93 -4.11
N PHE A 381 17.89 34.02 -4.67
CA PHE A 381 17.99 32.61 -4.27
C PHE A 381 16.74 31.77 -4.56
N GLU A 382 15.81 32.25 -5.35
CA GLU A 382 14.67 31.45 -5.82
C GLU A 382 15.01 30.69 -7.10
N ILE A 383 14.56 29.45 -7.18
CA ILE A 383 14.60 28.62 -8.38
C ILE A 383 13.16 28.38 -8.82
N ILE A 384 12.85 28.78 -10.05
CA ILE A 384 11.58 28.51 -10.69
C ILE A 384 11.75 27.25 -11.54
N ALA A 385 11.00 26.20 -11.24
CA ALA A 385 10.96 24.96 -12.01
C ALA A 385 9.65 24.91 -12.82
N PHE A 386 9.77 24.85 -14.13
CA PHE A 386 8.64 24.82 -15.06
C PHE A 386 7.95 23.45 -15.07
N PRO A 387 6.72 23.33 -15.61
CA PRO A 387 5.97 22.07 -15.64
C PRO A 387 6.69 20.94 -16.39
N GLU A 388 7.58 21.27 -17.31
CA GLU A 388 8.37 20.33 -18.10
C GLU A 388 9.59 19.78 -17.34
N THR A 389 9.88 20.29 -16.14
CA THR A 389 11.00 19.83 -15.32
C THR A 389 10.79 18.35 -14.96
N SER A 390 11.81 17.54 -15.23
CA SER A 390 11.74 16.11 -14.89
C SER A 390 11.67 15.90 -13.38
N ASP A 391 11.01 14.82 -12.97
CA ASP A 391 10.87 14.48 -11.56
C ASP A 391 12.22 14.20 -10.88
N GLU A 392 13.22 13.74 -11.64
CA GLU A 392 14.59 13.57 -11.16
C GLU A 392 15.21 14.92 -10.77
N VAL A 393 15.10 15.92 -11.65
CA VAL A 393 15.59 17.28 -11.39
C VAL A 393 14.84 17.91 -10.23
N MET A 394 13.52 17.76 -10.19
CA MET A 394 12.69 18.21 -9.07
C MET A 394 13.16 17.61 -7.73
N PHE A 395 13.44 16.32 -7.72
CA PHE A 395 13.96 15.64 -6.52
C PHE A 395 15.37 16.12 -6.16
N LEU A 396 16.28 16.28 -7.13
CA LEU A 396 17.62 16.83 -6.90
C LEU A 396 17.56 18.21 -6.26
N LEU A 397 16.67 19.09 -6.74
CA LEU A 397 16.44 20.40 -6.13
C LEU A 397 16.04 20.27 -4.65
N THR A 398 15.20 19.30 -4.27
CA THR A 398 14.79 19.13 -2.88
C THR A 398 15.93 18.76 -1.92
N ARG A 399 17.07 18.30 -2.44
CA ARG A 399 18.24 17.98 -1.63
C ARG A 399 18.94 19.23 -1.10
N PHE A 400 19.10 20.27 -1.95
CA PHE A 400 19.85 21.49 -1.61
C PHE A 400 19.02 22.78 -1.60
N ALA A 401 17.72 22.71 -1.94
CA ALA A 401 16.80 23.83 -1.86
C ALA A 401 15.51 23.40 -1.14
N SER A 402 14.81 24.36 -0.55
CA SER A 402 13.53 24.12 0.13
C SER A 402 12.38 24.45 -0.82
N LEU A 403 11.42 23.55 -0.97
CA LEU A 403 10.21 23.80 -1.74
C LEU A 403 9.37 24.88 -1.03
N LYS A 404 9.06 25.98 -1.74
CA LYS A 404 8.25 27.08 -1.26
C LYS A 404 6.81 26.98 -1.74
N LYS A 405 6.63 26.55 -2.99
CA LYS A 405 5.33 26.40 -3.64
C LYS A 405 5.38 25.23 -4.62
N ALA A 406 4.39 24.35 -4.54
CA ALA A 406 4.18 23.24 -5.47
C ALA A 406 2.87 23.49 -6.24
N ASP A 407 2.98 24.17 -7.37
CA ASP A 407 1.86 24.43 -8.27
C ASP A 407 2.27 24.00 -9.69
N ARG A 408 1.56 24.44 -10.73
CA ARG A 408 1.99 24.23 -12.13
C ARG A 408 3.44 24.64 -12.36
N VAL A 409 3.87 25.71 -11.69
CA VAL A 409 5.26 26.17 -11.64
C VAL A 409 5.72 26.01 -10.20
N ALA A 410 6.69 25.15 -9.95
CA ALA A 410 7.23 24.97 -8.62
C ALA A 410 8.30 26.03 -8.30
N THR A 411 8.31 26.53 -7.07
CA THR A 411 9.31 27.50 -6.60
C THR A 411 10.09 26.89 -5.44
N PHE A 412 11.40 26.86 -5.59
CA PHE A 412 12.34 26.46 -4.55
C PHE A 412 13.16 27.65 -4.07
N VAL A 413 13.63 27.60 -2.84
CA VAL A 413 14.50 28.62 -2.25
C VAL A 413 15.78 27.97 -1.77
N ILE A 414 16.93 28.46 -2.22
CA ILE A 414 18.25 28.07 -1.72
C ILE A 414 18.48 28.80 -0.41
N THR A 415 18.64 28.09 0.68
CA THR A 415 19.00 28.66 1.99
C THR A 415 20.29 28.04 2.50
N LYS A 416 20.98 28.73 3.44
CA LYS A 416 22.17 28.21 4.06
C LYS A 416 21.92 26.81 4.64
N GLU A 417 20.80 26.64 5.35
CA GLU A 417 20.43 25.38 5.99
C GLU A 417 20.17 24.26 4.99
N SER A 418 19.60 24.60 3.80
CA SER A 418 19.32 23.58 2.77
C SER A 418 20.60 23.11 2.08
N VAL A 419 21.53 24.04 1.79
CA VAL A 419 22.85 23.71 1.22
C VAL A 419 23.68 22.90 2.21
N MET A 420 23.73 23.32 3.47
CA MET A 420 24.46 22.61 4.50
C MET A 420 23.96 21.18 4.69
N ARG A 421 22.65 20.97 4.70
CA ARG A 421 22.07 19.60 4.72
C ARG A 421 22.47 18.76 3.50
N ALA A 422 22.54 19.36 2.32
CA ALA A 422 22.97 18.67 1.12
C ALA A 422 24.42 18.18 1.26
N VAL A 423 25.32 19.03 1.71
CA VAL A 423 26.73 18.69 1.93
C VAL A 423 26.88 17.66 3.04
N GLU A 424 26.18 17.80 4.17
CA GLU A 424 26.14 16.78 5.24
C GLU A 424 25.63 15.41 4.76
N SER A 425 24.77 15.40 3.73
CA SER A 425 24.27 14.16 3.10
C SER A 425 25.20 13.61 2.01
N GLY A 426 26.36 14.23 1.80
CA GLY A 426 27.42 13.79 0.88
C GLY A 426 27.34 14.41 -0.52
N MET A 427 26.55 15.46 -0.73
CA MET A 427 26.51 16.19 -1.99
C MET A 427 27.62 17.25 -2.03
N SER A 428 28.47 17.24 -3.06
CA SER A 428 29.53 18.22 -3.17
C SER A 428 29.03 19.58 -3.69
N THR A 429 29.81 20.63 -3.44
CA THR A 429 29.53 21.98 -3.97
C THR A 429 29.43 21.99 -5.49
N ASP A 430 30.34 21.24 -6.15
CA ASP A 430 30.37 21.18 -7.61
C ASP A 430 29.15 20.42 -8.17
N GLU A 431 28.66 19.38 -7.49
CA GLU A 431 27.42 18.71 -7.85
C GLU A 431 26.22 19.67 -7.77
N ILE A 432 26.10 20.47 -6.72
CA ILE A 432 25.03 21.47 -6.59
C ILE A 432 25.08 22.46 -7.77
N LEU A 433 26.25 23.02 -8.03
CA LEU A 433 26.43 23.98 -9.11
C LEU A 433 26.25 23.34 -10.50
N SER A 434 26.62 22.07 -10.69
CA SER A 434 26.43 21.32 -11.93
C SER A 434 24.93 21.15 -12.24
N VAL A 435 24.13 20.69 -11.27
CA VAL A 435 22.67 20.57 -11.41
C VAL A 435 22.05 21.90 -11.85
N LEU A 436 22.46 23.01 -11.24
CA LEU A 436 21.94 24.31 -11.64
C LEU A 436 22.37 24.71 -13.06
N ARG A 437 23.64 24.51 -13.45
CA ARG A 437 24.15 24.85 -14.79
C ARG A 437 23.52 24.01 -15.90
N GLU A 438 23.35 22.72 -15.66
CA GLU A 438 22.80 21.79 -16.65
C GLU A 438 21.32 22.09 -16.95
N HIS A 439 20.55 22.47 -15.94
CA HIS A 439 19.11 22.60 -16.08
C HIS A 439 18.59 24.05 -16.11
N ALA A 440 19.40 25.06 -15.82
CA ALA A 440 18.98 26.47 -15.90
C ALA A 440 18.93 26.98 -17.34
N ARG A 441 17.90 27.76 -17.66
CA ARG A 441 17.74 28.48 -18.93
C ARG A 441 18.62 29.71 -19.00
N ASN A 442 18.88 30.35 -17.86
CA ASN A 442 19.72 31.54 -17.71
C ASN A 442 21.05 31.19 -17.06
N ASP A 443 22.02 32.06 -17.24
CA ASP A 443 23.26 31.98 -16.49
C ASP A 443 23.01 32.12 -15.00
N ILE A 444 23.70 31.35 -14.20
CA ILE A 444 23.54 31.39 -12.75
C ILE A 444 24.15 32.71 -12.23
N PRO A 445 23.39 33.52 -11.49
CA PRO A 445 23.88 34.75 -10.94
C PRO A 445 25.14 34.55 -10.09
N GLN A 446 26.17 35.38 -10.28
CA GLN A 446 27.47 35.24 -9.60
C GLN A 446 27.35 35.26 -8.06
N ASN A 447 26.42 36.05 -7.52
CA ASN A 447 26.16 36.09 -6.09
C ASN A 447 25.71 34.72 -5.54
N ILE A 448 24.94 33.95 -6.32
CA ILE A 448 24.51 32.60 -5.95
C ILE A 448 25.71 31.66 -5.89
N ILE A 449 26.55 31.66 -6.95
CA ILE A 449 27.73 30.80 -7.01
C ILE A 449 28.68 31.10 -5.85
N PHE A 450 28.95 32.39 -5.63
CA PHE A 450 29.84 32.83 -4.54
C PHE A 450 29.28 32.44 -3.16
N THR A 451 28.00 32.66 -2.94
CA THR A 451 27.37 32.39 -1.65
C THR A 451 27.31 30.88 -1.36
N ILE A 452 26.95 30.06 -2.35
CA ILE A 452 26.95 28.59 -2.17
C ILE A 452 28.36 28.10 -1.83
N ARG A 453 29.39 28.55 -2.55
CA ARG A 453 30.78 28.21 -2.25
C ARG A 453 31.17 28.64 -0.85
N SER A 454 30.91 29.89 -0.47
CA SER A 454 31.20 30.43 0.85
C SER A 454 30.51 29.62 1.98
N TRP A 455 29.28 29.17 1.77
CA TRP A 455 28.60 28.32 2.76
C TRP A 455 29.24 26.93 2.84
N CYS A 456 29.67 26.36 1.71
CA CYS A 456 30.30 25.05 1.66
C CYS A 456 31.75 25.07 2.17
N ASP A 457 32.50 26.17 1.97
CA ASP A 457 33.87 26.35 2.47
C ASP A 457 33.94 26.39 4.02
N LEU A 458 32.83 26.72 4.66
CA LEU A 458 32.68 26.61 6.11
C LEU A 458 32.48 25.13 6.58
N LEU A 459 32.11 24.26 5.63
CA LEU A 459 31.95 22.82 5.83
C LEU A 459 33.18 22.14 5.24
N GLY A 460 33.71 21.14 5.86
CA GLY A 460 34.81 20.36 5.32
C GLY A 460 36.11 20.52 6.09
N LYS A 461 36.19 21.55 6.92
CA LYS A 461 37.31 21.69 7.85
C LYS A 461 37.25 20.71 9.03
N THR A 462 36.14 19.99 9.18
CA THR A 462 35.92 19.06 10.30
C THR A 462 35.16 17.82 9.81
N VAL A 463 35.81 16.67 9.88
CA VAL A 463 35.25 15.38 9.41
C VAL A 463 34.99 14.46 10.60
N LEU A 464 33.78 13.92 10.72
CA LEU A 464 33.44 12.88 11.69
C LEU A 464 33.52 11.51 11.04
N LYS A 465 34.54 10.73 11.41
CA LYS A 465 34.74 9.36 10.96
C LYS A 465 34.42 8.36 12.08
N ARG A 466 33.87 7.21 11.70
CA ARG A 466 33.75 6.07 12.61
C ARG A 466 35.01 5.23 12.50
N CYS A 467 35.77 5.14 13.57
CA CYS A 467 36.99 4.36 13.59
C CYS A 467 36.98 3.39 14.77
N ILE A 468 37.79 2.35 14.70
CA ILE A 468 38.07 1.46 15.80
C ILE A 468 39.32 1.97 16.49
N PHE A 469 39.21 2.25 17.79
CA PHE A 469 40.37 2.62 18.62
C PHE A 469 41.01 1.36 19.18
N ILE A 470 42.28 1.16 18.85
CA ILE A 470 43.09 0.05 19.32
C ILE A 470 44.05 0.57 20.36
N ARG A 471 44.05 -0.04 21.55
CA ARG A 471 45.03 0.21 22.60
C ARG A 471 45.76 -1.09 22.93
N THR A 472 47.05 -1.11 22.71
CA THR A 472 47.91 -2.27 22.96
C THR A 472 49.33 -1.83 23.36
N GLU A 473 50.19 -2.76 23.72
CA GLU A 473 51.59 -2.49 23.95
C GLU A 473 52.28 -2.04 22.66
N PRO A 474 53.29 -1.13 22.73
CA PRO A 474 53.96 -0.58 21.55
C PRO A 474 54.53 -1.64 20.61
N GLU A 475 55.06 -2.72 21.14
CA GLU A 475 55.60 -3.84 20.38
C GLU A 475 54.53 -4.57 19.54
N ILE A 476 53.34 -4.74 20.12
CA ILE A 476 52.18 -5.35 19.43
C ILE A 476 51.61 -4.38 18.41
N MET A 477 51.61 -3.07 18.68
CA MET A 477 51.18 -2.06 17.73
C MET A 477 52.01 -2.08 16.45
N GLU A 478 53.31 -2.23 16.55
CA GLU A 478 54.23 -2.36 15.42
C GLU A 478 53.97 -3.64 14.58
N ILE A 479 53.54 -4.71 15.22
CA ILE A 479 53.14 -5.94 14.52
C ILE A 479 51.81 -5.70 13.79
N LEU A 480 50.85 -5.07 14.44
CA LEU A 480 49.52 -4.80 13.87
C LEU A 480 49.57 -3.85 12.66
N LYS A 481 50.45 -2.83 12.71
CA LYS A 481 50.69 -1.92 11.59
C LYS A 481 51.15 -2.63 10.31
N LYS A 482 51.82 -3.80 10.41
CA LYS A 482 52.23 -4.60 9.26
C LYS A 482 51.07 -5.29 8.58
N TRP A 483 49.96 -5.49 9.29
CA TRP A 483 48.80 -6.24 8.79
C TRP A 483 47.63 -5.33 8.42
N ILE A 484 47.57 -4.14 9.04
CA ILE A 484 46.41 -3.25 8.92
C ILE A 484 46.93 -1.82 8.84
N ASN A 485 46.24 -0.99 8.08
CA ASN A 485 46.50 0.44 8.04
C ASN A 485 46.00 1.09 9.33
N ILE A 486 46.90 1.31 10.30
CA ILE A 486 46.61 1.93 11.57
C ILE A 486 47.27 3.32 11.62
N ALA A 487 46.45 4.35 11.75
CA ALA A 487 46.94 5.69 12.08
C ALA A 487 47.27 5.74 13.57
N GLU A 488 48.55 5.78 13.93
CA GLU A 488 48.98 5.91 15.33
C GLU A 488 48.66 7.31 15.86
N VAL A 489 48.02 7.36 17.01
CA VAL A 489 47.56 8.60 17.66
C VAL A 489 48.40 8.92 18.88
N ALA A 490 48.95 7.89 19.55
CA ALA A 490 49.87 7.97 20.69
C ALA A 490 50.53 6.60 20.89
N ASP A 491 51.59 6.53 21.69
CA ASP A 491 52.29 5.29 22.02
C ASP A 491 51.31 4.19 22.44
N GLY A 492 51.27 3.11 21.68
CA GLY A 492 50.37 1.97 21.91
C GLY A 492 48.89 2.25 21.65
N CYS A 493 48.54 3.37 21.02
CA CYS A 493 47.17 3.72 20.63
C CYS A 493 47.09 4.05 19.15
N GLY A 494 46.17 3.44 18.44
CA GLY A 494 45.95 3.65 17.00
C GLY A 494 44.46 3.62 16.60
N LEU A 495 44.18 4.21 15.45
CA LEU A 495 42.87 4.22 14.80
C LEU A 495 42.94 3.42 13.53
N CYS A 496 41.96 2.58 13.30
CA CYS A 496 41.77 1.88 12.02
C CYS A 496 40.34 1.90 11.58
N ASP A 497 40.12 1.70 10.28
CA ASP A 497 38.78 1.54 9.72
C ASP A 497 38.12 0.24 10.19
N GLU A 498 36.79 0.28 10.40
CA GLU A 498 35.98 -0.78 11.01
C GLU A 498 36.08 -2.14 10.29
N ASP A 499 36.38 -2.15 8.97
CA ASP A 499 36.39 -3.40 8.16
C ASP A 499 37.66 -4.25 8.37
N ALA A 500 38.68 -3.71 9.04
CA ALA A 500 39.97 -4.37 9.15
C ALA A 500 40.10 -5.32 10.35
N PHE A 501 39.16 -5.33 11.32
CA PHE A 501 39.34 -6.07 12.57
C PHE A 501 38.08 -6.62 13.22
N HIS A 502 37.75 -7.86 13.03
CA HIS A 502 36.63 -8.49 13.76
C HIS A 502 36.99 -9.54 14.84
N GLU A 503 38.21 -10.02 14.96
CA GLU A 503 38.39 -11.24 15.76
C GLU A 503 39.47 -11.26 16.88
N LEU A 504 40.31 -10.27 17.07
CA LEU A 504 41.46 -10.49 17.95
C LEU A 504 41.73 -9.51 19.12
N ILE A 505 41.04 -8.36 19.21
CA ILE A 505 41.36 -7.36 20.25
C ILE A 505 40.11 -6.72 20.85
N ARG A 506 40.14 -6.33 22.14
CA ARG A 506 39.09 -5.52 22.79
C ARG A 506 38.96 -4.17 22.09
N THR A 507 37.94 -4.02 21.25
CA THR A 507 37.61 -2.82 20.49
C THR A 507 36.53 -2.00 21.21
N ARG A 508 36.63 -0.67 21.14
CA ARG A 508 35.56 0.26 21.54
C ARG A 508 35.15 1.05 20.32
N ASP A 509 33.85 1.19 20.09
CA ASP A 509 33.30 2.07 19.06
C ASP A 509 33.59 3.53 19.47
N VAL A 510 34.48 4.19 18.79
CA VAL A 510 34.74 5.62 18.94
C VAL A 510 34.50 6.33 17.62
N PHE A 511 34.05 7.58 17.72
CA PHE A 511 33.98 8.49 16.60
C PHE A 511 35.14 9.48 16.69
N VAL A 512 35.66 9.85 15.53
CA VAL A 512 36.80 10.78 15.45
C VAL A 512 36.33 12.02 14.70
N ILE A 513 36.61 13.19 15.30
CA ILE A 513 36.55 14.46 14.57
C ILE A 513 37.97 14.81 14.18
N GLU A 514 38.22 14.87 12.89
CA GLU A 514 39.46 15.33 12.30
C GLU A 514 39.30 16.79 11.88
N VAL A 515 40.29 17.59 12.20
CA VAL A 515 40.29 19.05 12.00
C VAL A 515 41.55 19.44 11.26
N ASP A 516 41.41 20.22 10.19
CA ASP A 516 42.53 20.55 9.29
C ASP A 516 43.47 21.63 9.83
N ASP A 517 43.04 22.45 10.77
CA ASP A 517 43.83 23.56 11.30
C ASP A 517 43.70 23.73 12.82
N ASP A 518 44.77 24.28 13.44
CA ASP A 518 44.88 24.47 14.88
C ASP A 518 43.84 25.47 15.44
N ALA A 519 43.43 26.46 14.66
CA ALA A 519 42.44 27.44 15.09
C ALA A 519 41.04 26.78 15.21
N THR A 520 40.68 25.94 14.23
CA THR A 520 39.46 25.16 14.28
C THR A 520 39.53 24.10 15.38
N ALA A 521 40.69 23.48 15.61
CA ALA A 521 40.89 22.54 16.72
C ALA A 521 40.65 23.20 18.08
N ALA A 522 41.18 24.41 18.30
CA ALA A 522 40.96 25.18 19.53
C ALA A 522 39.46 25.55 19.70
N ALA A 523 38.78 25.90 18.62
CA ALA A 523 37.37 26.22 18.67
C ALA A 523 36.52 24.97 18.99
N VAL A 524 36.82 23.81 18.41
CA VAL A 524 36.13 22.53 18.70
C VAL A 524 36.37 22.17 20.18
N GLU A 525 37.59 22.28 20.68
CA GLU A 525 37.93 21.99 22.09
C GLU A 525 37.13 22.87 23.06
N SER A 526 37.03 24.18 22.78
CA SER A 526 36.24 25.12 23.60
C SER A 526 34.76 24.72 23.66
N VAL A 527 34.17 24.39 22.53
CA VAL A 527 32.74 23.97 22.43
C VAL A 527 32.51 22.67 23.20
N MET A 528 33.46 21.71 23.14
CA MET A 528 33.33 20.44 23.85
C MET A 528 33.41 20.64 25.36
N LYS A 529 34.35 21.48 25.84
CA LYS A 529 34.48 21.82 27.28
C LYS A 529 33.20 22.50 27.79
N GLU A 530 32.65 23.45 27.04
CA GLU A 530 31.43 24.16 27.42
C GLU A 530 30.18 23.25 27.43
N SER A 531 30.12 22.25 26.57
CA SER A 531 28.99 21.31 26.48
C SER A 531 29.09 20.13 27.45
N GLY A 532 30.20 19.96 28.17
CA GLY A 532 30.40 18.84 29.09
C GLY A 532 30.58 17.48 28.40
N VAL A 533 30.86 17.48 27.11
CA VAL A 533 31.11 16.26 26.33
C VAL A 533 32.51 15.77 26.62
N ASN A 534 32.64 14.50 27.03
CA ASN A 534 33.95 13.91 27.33
C ASN A 534 34.66 13.55 26.03
N VAL A 535 35.66 14.36 25.68
CA VAL A 535 36.45 14.21 24.44
C VAL A 535 37.90 14.06 24.76
N ARG A 536 38.58 13.11 24.14
CA ARG A 536 40.03 12.97 24.21
C ARG A 536 40.68 13.58 22.99
N LYS A 537 41.52 14.58 23.16
CA LYS A 537 42.26 15.25 22.09
C LYS A 537 43.61 14.60 21.88
N HIS A 538 43.95 14.31 20.63
CA HIS A 538 45.29 13.89 20.21
C HIS A 538 45.64 14.65 18.92
N ALA A 539 46.53 15.63 19.02
CA ALA A 539 46.83 16.57 17.94
C ALA A 539 45.54 17.24 17.41
N ASN A 540 45.24 17.08 16.14
CA ASN A 540 44.03 17.61 15.49
C ASN A 540 42.86 16.60 15.45
N LEU A 541 42.94 15.50 16.21
CA LEU A 541 41.92 14.48 16.30
C LEU A 541 41.23 14.53 17.67
N PHE A 542 39.89 14.48 17.65
CA PHE A 542 39.05 14.43 18.83
C PHE A 542 38.28 13.09 18.86
N LEU A 543 38.58 12.27 19.88
CA LEU A 543 37.94 10.98 20.08
C LEU A 543 36.72 11.12 20.97
N ILE A 544 35.57 10.63 20.48
CA ILE A 544 34.29 10.76 21.15
C ILE A 544 33.68 9.38 21.29
N GLU A 545 33.15 9.04 22.47
CA GLU A 545 32.41 7.80 22.65
C GLU A 545 31.04 7.85 21.94
N ARG A 546 30.55 6.70 21.53
CA ARG A 546 29.28 6.59 20.76
C ARG A 546 28.09 7.23 21.48
N SER A 547 28.06 7.20 22.84
CA SER A 547 27.03 7.84 23.66
C SER A 547 26.96 9.34 23.46
N ASP A 548 28.11 9.99 23.26
CA ASP A 548 28.27 11.44 23.32
C ASP A 548 28.26 12.12 21.94
N VAL A 549 28.30 11.32 20.86
CA VAL A 549 28.33 11.82 19.46
C VAL A 549 27.17 12.76 19.16
N SER A 550 25.97 12.43 19.61
CA SER A 550 24.77 13.22 19.30
C SER A 550 24.80 14.59 19.99
N GLU A 551 25.35 14.64 21.20
CA GLU A 551 25.48 15.87 21.98
C GLU A 551 26.60 16.73 21.41
N CYS A 552 27.71 16.12 21.06
CA CYS A 552 28.82 16.75 20.37
C CYS A 552 28.42 17.43 19.08
N VAL A 553 27.77 16.69 18.17
CA VAL A 553 27.26 17.24 16.88
C VAL A 553 26.29 18.39 17.10
N SER A 554 25.43 18.29 18.12
CA SER A 554 24.50 19.37 18.47
C SER A 554 25.17 20.60 19.03
N ALA A 555 26.21 20.42 19.82
CA ALA A 555 27.00 21.52 20.40
C ALA A 555 27.77 22.28 19.30
N LEU A 556 28.44 21.57 18.41
CA LEU A 556 29.15 22.16 17.27
C LEU A 556 28.23 22.93 16.34
N ARG A 557 27.06 22.36 16.00
CA ARG A 557 26.07 23.05 15.17
C ARG A 557 25.53 24.34 15.77
N ARG A 558 25.34 24.39 17.09
CA ARG A 558 24.90 25.62 17.76
C ARG A 558 25.92 26.77 17.64
N ARG A 559 27.18 26.44 17.46
CA ARG A 559 28.27 27.40 17.23
C ARG A 559 28.58 27.64 15.75
N GLY A 560 27.74 27.09 14.85
CA GLY A 560 27.91 27.26 13.41
C GLY A 560 28.97 26.39 12.77
N MET A 561 29.49 25.38 13.50
CA MET A 561 30.42 24.40 12.99
C MET A 561 29.62 23.18 12.48
N PHE A 562 29.91 22.76 11.28
CA PHE A 562 29.19 21.66 10.60
C PHE A 562 30.18 20.56 10.26
N LEU A 563 29.78 19.31 10.54
CA LEU A 563 30.59 18.13 10.35
C LEU A 563 30.19 17.42 9.04
N ILE A 564 31.15 17.02 8.25
CA ILE A 564 30.95 16.05 7.17
C ILE A 564 30.95 14.67 7.79
N MET A 565 29.87 13.91 7.62
CA MET A 565 29.82 12.50 8.01
C MET A 565 30.24 11.65 6.83
N GLU A 566 31.43 11.05 6.89
CA GLU A 566 31.80 10.00 5.93
C GLU A 566 30.86 8.80 6.09
N ARG A 567 30.08 8.53 5.05
CA ARG A 567 29.26 7.32 4.95
C ARG A 567 30.12 6.21 4.36
N LYS A 568 30.26 5.11 5.08
CA LYS A 568 30.79 3.89 4.49
C LYS A 568 30.02 3.48 3.24
N CYS A 569 30.71 3.23 2.14
CA CYS A 569 30.20 2.37 1.09
C CYS A 569 29.94 0.99 1.72
N ARG A 570 28.68 0.55 1.77
CA ARG A 570 28.34 -0.84 2.10
C ARG A 570 29.00 -1.73 1.06
N CYS A 571 30.05 -2.43 1.43
CA CYS A 571 30.48 -3.61 0.71
C CYS A 571 29.34 -4.63 0.73
N LYS A 572 29.20 -5.34 -0.39
CA LYS A 572 28.19 -6.37 -0.65
C LYS A 572 28.11 -7.33 0.53
N GLU A 573 26.91 -7.48 1.11
CA GLU A 573 26.61 -8.62 1.96
C GLU A 573 26.79 -9.89 1.11
N ASP A 574 27.76 -10.70 1.49
CA ASP A 574 27.96 -12.04 0.95
C ASP A 574 26.68 -12.87 1.18
N LYS A 575 26.05 -13.23 0.07
CA LYS A 575 25.05 -14.29 0.03
C LYS A 575 25.78 -15.63 0.12
N THR A 576 26.17 -16.04 1.30
CA THR A 576 26.51 -17.45 1.60
C THR A 576 26.24 -17.71 3.08
N SER A 577 25.10 -18.30 3.35
CA SER A 577 24.79 -19.32 4.34
C SER A 577 23.31 -19.24 4.79
N ALA A 578 22.47 -19.89 4.00
CA ALA A 578 21.17 -20.37 4.46
C ALA A 578 20.86 -21.67 3.68
N ALA A 579 21.73 -22.64 3.84
CA ALA A 579 21.45 -24.05 3.60
C ALA A 579 22.16 -24.79 4.74
N ASP A 580 21.38 -25.56 5.47
CA ASP A 580 21.68 -26.40 6.63
C ASP A 580 21.23 -25.80 7.98
N PHE A 581 19.95 -26.01 8.25
CA PHE A 581 19.45 -26.73 9.44
C PHE A 581 17.94 -26.93 9.29
N SER A 582 17.60 -28.23 9.16
CA SER A 582 16.31 -28.94 9.07
C SER A 582 15.16 -28.38 9.93
#